data_14f59df107f069742056b559f66c30df
#
_entry.id   14f59df107f069742056b559f66c30df
#
_cell.length_a   1.000
_cell.length_b   1.000
_cell.length_c   1.000
_cell.angle_alpha   90.00
_cell.angle_beta   90.00
_cell.angle_gamma   90.00
#
_symmetry.space_group_name_H-M   'P 1'
#
loop_
_entity.id
_entity.type
_entity.pdbx_description
1 polymer ?
#
loop_
_entity_poly.entity_id
_entity_poly.type
_entity_poly.pdbx_seq_one_letter_code
_entity_poly.pdbx_strand_id
1 'polypeptide(L)'
;MDASSASTPRRAALLSLGSGAGAFLAGVFRVVGTLRRDRPLHPRGVTAGAVVSTTGQAATGVPWLDEAASTEVTIRVSRATGLPRPLPDIHGLALRVPASALGTEAPADLLFAGTGDSALGRFILAPRLRPDAGPMTTLLPYRTARGPLLLRLVPSGGLRHDGRVPARYALSYAVGTGPWREVGDVRVGALLPEPVDRVRHDPVLNLLPATRQYGFVARLREPSYRAARSVPPR
;
A
#
# COMPACT_ATOMS: atom_id res chain seq x y z
N MET A 1 56.78 12.79 20.90
CA MET A 1 55.51 12.76 21.65
C MET A 1 54.40 12.78 20.60
N ASP A 2 54.05 11.59 20.13
CA ASP A 2 53.04 11.42 19.07
C ASP A 2 51.71 10.97 19.68
N ALA A 3 50.71 11.77 19.46
CA ALA A 3 49.33 11.42 19.81
C ALA A 3 48.63 10.77 18.59
N SER A 4 48.63 9.44 18.59
CA SER A 4 47.91 8.64 17.61
C SER A 4 46.40 8.80 17.77
N SER A 5 45.75 9.35 16.75
CA SER A 5 44.30 9.46 16.65
C SER A 5 43.67 8.11 16.27
N ALA A 6 42.97 7.49 17.22
CA ALA A 6 42.13 6.31 16.97
C ALA A 6 40.86 6.71 16.23
N SER A 7 40.83 6.47 14.94
CA SER A 7 39.64 6.65 14.11
C SER A 7 38.65 5.48 14.26
N THR A 8 37.44 5.84 14.54
CA THR A 8 36.26 5.06 14.95
C THR A 8 35.78 4.02 13.93
N PRO A 9 35.63 2.74 14.29
CA PRO A 9 35.07 1.71 13.36
C PRO A 9 33.55 1.74 13.20
N ARG A 10 32.86 2.71 13.80
CA ARG A 10 31.36 2.76 13.77
C ARG A 10 30.75 3.19 12.44
N ARG A 11 31.46 3.94 11.59
CA ARG A 11 30.92 4.38 10.28
C ARG A 11 30.89 3.30 9.21
N ALA A 12 31.80 2.35 9.24
CA ALA A 12 31.84 1.25 8.25
C ALA A 12 30.73 0.23 8.46
N ALA A 13 30.32 -0.04 9.72
CA ALA A 13 29.24 -0.98 10.04
C ALA A 13 27.84 -0.46 9.63
N LEU A 14 27.61 0.84 9.68
CA LEU A 14 26.34 1.46 9.25
C LEU A 14 26.18 1.47 7.73
N LEU A 15 27.25 1.52 6.96
CA LEU A 15 27.22 1.47 5.49
C LEU A 15 27.01 0.04 4.97
N SER A 16 27.46 -0.99 5.69
CA SER A 16 27.27 -2.40 5.32
C SER A 16 25.84 -2.90 5.58
N LEU A 17 25.18 -2.41 6.61
CA LEU A 17 23.77 -2.71 6.88
C LEU A 17 22.83 -2.07 5.84
N GLY A 18 23.20 -0.91 5.30
CA GLY A 18 22.44 -0.25 4.22
C GLY A 18 22.49 -0.99 2.89
N SER A 19 23.60 -1.66 2.56
CA SER A 19 23.77 -2.40 1.31
C SER A 19 23.02 -3.73 1.30
N GLY A 20 22.96 -4.46 2.43
CA GLY A 20 22.22 -5.73 2.54
C GLY A 20 20.70 -5.51 2.50
N ALA A 21 20.18 -4.51 3.18
CA ALA A 21 18.76 -4.14 3.13
C ALA A 21 18.35 -3.64 1.73
N GLY A 22 19.21 -2.88 1.05
CA GLY A 22 19.00 -2.43 -0.32
C GLY A 22 18.97 -3.58 -1.34
N ALA A 23 19.88 -4.57 -1.20
CA ALA A 23 19.93 -5.74 -2.06
C ALA A 23 18.73 -6.68 -1.85
N PHE A 24 18.31 -6.88 -0.60
CA PHE A 24 17.11 -7.65 -0.26
C PHE A 24 15.84 -6.99 -0.83
N LEU A 25 15.67 -5.69 -0.62
CA LEU A 25 14.56 -4.92 -1.21
C LEU A 25 14.59 -5.00 -2.74
N ALA A 26 15.74 -4.87 -3.39
CA ALA A 26 15.89 -5.01 -4.84
C ALA A 26 15.51 -6.42 -5.35
N GLY A 27 15.76 -7.47 -4.55
CA GLY A 27 15.35 -8.85 -4.85
C GLY A 27 13.83 -9.03 -4.80
N VAL A 28 13.19 -8.55 -3.73
CA VAL A 28 11.73 -8.55 -3.57
C VAL A 28 11.07 -7.77 -4.72
N PHE A 29 11.64 -6.63 -5.10
CA PHE A 29 11.11 -5.79 -6.18
C PHE A 29 11.27 -6.40 -7.57
N ARG A 30 12.29 -7.23 -7.81
CA ARG A 30 12.40 -8.00 -9.06
C ARG A 30 11.25 -8.98 -9.21
N VAL A 31 10.91 -9.72 -8.16
CA VAL A 31 9.78 -10.67 -8.15
C VAL A 31 8.45 -9.94 -8.40
N VAL A 32 8.23 -8.79 -7.75
CA VAL A 32 7.02 -7.96 -7.99
C VAL A 32 7.00 -7.39 -9.42
N GLY A 33 8.15 -7.02 -9.95
CA GLY A 33 8.29 -6.48 -11.32
C GLY A 33 8.03 -7.53 -12.40
N THR A 34 8.47 -8.77 -12.21
CA THR A 34 8.23 -9.86 -13.16
C THR A 34 6.77 -10.32 -13.18
N LEU A 35 6.11 -10.36 -12.02
CA LEU A 35 4.66 -10.65 -11.93
C LEU A 35 3.79 -9.57 -12.60
N ARG A 36 4.34 -8.38 -12.88
CA ARG A 36 3.61 -7.24 -13.45
C ARG A 36 3.79 -7.03 -14.94
N ARG A 37 4.73 -7.72 -15.61
CA ARG A 37 5.10 -7.39 -17.00
C ARG A 37 4.10 -7.80 -18.06
N ASP A 38 3.28 -8.84 -17.86
CA ASP A 38 2.59 -9.48 -18.97
C ASP A 38 1.06 -9.50 -18.94
N ARG A 39 0.40 -8.86 -17.96
CA ARG A 39 -1.08 -8.86 -17.91
C ARG A 39 -1.64 -7.55 -17.33
N PRO A 40 -2.79 -7.05 -17.86
CA PRO A 40 -3.55 -6.01 -17.17
C PRO A 40 -3.93 -6.54 -15.80
N LEU A 41 -3.31 -5.97 -14.76
CA LEU A 41 -3.51 -6.40 -13.37
C LEU A 41 -4.96 -6.17 -12.96
N HIS A 42 -5.53 -7.19 -12.29
CA HIS A 42 -6.84 -7.11 -11.65
C HIS A 42 -8.04 -6.99 -12.61
N PRO A 43 -8.22 -7.92 -13.56
CA PRO A 43 -9.33 -7.86 -14.51
C PRO A 43 -10.69 -8.05 -13.83
N ARG A 44 -10.73 -8.62 -12.63
CA ARG A 44 -11.95 -8.87 -11.86
C ARG A 44 -11.79 -8.31 -10.45
N GLY A 45 -12.63 -7.36 -10.10
CA GLY A 45 -12.68 -6.75 -8.77
C GLY A 45 -14.10 -6.31 -8.45
N VAL A 46 -14.31 -5.86 -7.24
CA VAL A 46 -15.55 -5.21 -6.80
C VAL A 46 -15.18 -3.86 -6.20
N THR A 47 -15.96 -2.85 -6.54
CA THR A 47 -15.81 -1.50 -6.02
C THR A 47 -16.91 -1.22 -5.01
N ALA A 48 -16.58 -0.63 -3.90
CA ALA A 48 -17.51 -0.27 -2.84
C ALA A 48 -17.19 1.13 -2.30
N GLY A 49 -18.20 1.82 -1.81
CA GLY A 49 -18.01 2.95 -0.92
C GLY A 49 -17.47 2.46 0.43
N ALA A 50 -16.68 3.27 1.09
CA ALA A 50 -16.18 2.97 2.43
C ALA A 50 -15.97 4.27 3.21
N VAL A 51 -15.84 4.15 4.52
CA VAL A 51 -15.51 5.26 5.42
C VAL A 51 -14.22 4.92 6.14
N VAL A 52 -13.22 5.79 6.04
CA VAL A 52 -12.00 5.75 6.84
C VAL A 52 -12.19 6.66 8.03
N SER A 53 -12.01 6.11 9.24
CA SER A 53 -12.01 6.89 10.48
C SER A 53 -10.60 6.89 11.06
N THR A 54 -10.00 8.05 11.25
CA THR A 54 -8.68 8.23 11.87
C THR A 54 -8.81 8.75 13.30
N THR A 55 -7.92 8.34 14.19
CA THR A 55 -7.98 8.68 15.63
C THR A 55 -7.33 10.01 15.99
N GLY A 56 -6.53 10.59 15.10
CA GLY A 56 -5.76 11.80 15.39
C GLY A 56 -4.53 11.56 16.29
N GLN A 57 -4.17 10.31 16.54
CA GLN A 57 -3.04 9.95 17.42
C GLN A 57 -1.79 9.50 16.65
N ALA A 58 -1.85 9.50 15.33
CA ALA A 58 -0.71 9.16 14.49
C ALA A 58 0.30 10.32 14.43
N ALA A 59 1.55 9.99 14.15
CA ALA A 59 2.64 10.96 13.99
C ALA A 59 3.45 10.61 12.75
N THR A 60 2.77 10.53 11.61
CA THR A 60 3.35 10.11 10.32
C THR A 60 3.96 11.26 9.54
N GLY A 61 3.56 12.49 9.85
CA GLY A 61 3.84 13.70 9.08
C GLY A 61 2.94 13.83 7.85
N VAL A 62 1.83 13.08 7.81
CA VAL A 62 0.81 13.12 6.76
C VAL A 62 -0.51 13.57 7.39
N PRO A 63 -0.97 14.81 7.16
CA PRO A 63 -2.13 15.39 7.85
C PRO A 63 -3.37 14.49 7.83
N TRP A 64 -3.70 13.91 6.68
CA TRP A 64 -4.84 13.02 6.52
C TRP A 64 -4.83 11.79 7.45
N LEU A 65 -3.65 11.33 7.87
CA LEU A 65 -3.49 10.22 8.83
C LEU A 65 -3.37 10.71 10.27
N ASP A 66 -2.82 11.92 10.47
CA ASP A 66 -2.44 12.45 11.78
C ASP A 66 -3.59 13.21 12.44
N GLU A 67 -4.61 13.62 11.68
CA GLU A 67 -5.79 14.32 12.18
C GLU A 67 -6.96 13.36 12.41
N ALA A 68 -7.76 13.60 13.45
CA ALA A 68 -8.99 12.84 13.70
C ALA A 68 -10.05 13.25 12.68
N ALA A 69 -10.49 12.32 11.85
CA ALA A 69 -11.46 12.58 10.80
C ALA A 69 -12.26 11.32 10.43
N SER A 70 -13.39 11.55 9.77
CA SER A 70 -14.16 10.52 9.08
C SER A 70 -14.26 10.91 7.61
N THR A 71 -13.63 10.10 6.75
CA THR A 71 -13.50 10.39 5.32
C THR A 71 -14.23 9.35 4.49
N GLU A 72 -15.16 9.78 3.65
CA GLU A 72 -15.74 8.92 2.63
C GLU A 72 -14.71 8.64 1.53
N VAL A 73 -14.52 7.37 1.19
CA VAL A 73 -13.55 6.89 0.21
C VAL A 73 -14.17 5.86 -0.70
N THR A 74 -13.53 5.60 -1.81
CA THR A 74 -13.85 4.46 -2.67
C THR A 74 -12.78 3.41 -2.51
N ILE A 75 -13.18 2.15 -2.34
CA ILE A 75 -12.26 1.01 -2.36
C ILE A 75 -12.57 0.08 -3.51
N ARG A 76 -11.53 -0.54 -4.06
CA ARG A 76 -11.65 -1.62 -5.04
C ARG A 76 -10.85 -2.83 -4.58
N VAL A 77 -11.54 -3.93 -4.32
CA VAL A 77 -10.92 -5.19 -3.93
C VAL A 77 -10.83 -6.12 -5.13
N SER A 78 -9.70 -6.73 -5.34
CA SER A 78 -9.43 -7.53 -6.55
C SER A 78 -8.45 -8.67 -6.27
N ARG A 79 -8.34 -9.59 -7.23
CA ARG A 79 -7.37 -10.69 -7.25
C ARG A 79 -6.33 -10.42 -8.33
N ALA A 80 -5.05 -10.51 -7.99
CA ALA A 80 -3.96 -10.09 -8.89
C ALA A 80 -3.84 -10.98 -10.14
N THR A 81 -3.92 -12.29 -9.98
CA THR A 81 -3.78 -13.24 -11.09
C THR A 81 -5.11 -13.68 -11.67
N GLY A 82 -6.20 -13.54 -10.90
CA GLY A 82 -7.55 -13.93 -11.34
C GLY A 82 -7.72 -15.44 -11.50
N LEU A 83 -6.91 -16.25 -10.78
CA LEU A 83 -7.03 -17.71 -10.82
C LEU A 83 -8.44 -18.17 -10.40
N PRO A 84 -8.95 -19.29 -10.93
CA PRO A 84 -10.23 -19.85 -10.49
C PRO A 84 -10.23 -20.16 -8.99
N ARG A 85 -11.38 -20.00 -8.32
CA ARG A 85 -11.56 -20.53 -6.96
C ARG A 85 -11.60 -22.06 -7.02
N PRO A 86 -11.02 -22.78 -6.05
CA PRO A 86 -10.48 -22.32 -4.76
C PRO A 86 -8.97 -22.02 -4.74
N LEU A 87 -8.30 -21.80 -5.85
CA LEU A 87 -6.87 -21.57 -5.87
C LEU A 87 -6.49 -20.27 -5.13
N PRO A 88 -5.35 -20.26 -4.39
CA PRO A 88 -4.87 -19.07 -3.72
C PRO A 88 -4.48 -17.99 -4.72
N ASP A 89 -4.67 -16.72 -4.33
CA ASP A 89 -4.30 -15.57 -5.13
C ASP A 89 -3.79 -14.44 -4.23
N ILE A 90 -3.10 -13.48 -4.80
CA ILE A 90 -2.73 -12.27 -4.10
C ILE A 90 -3.93 -11.32 -4.16
N HIS A 91 -4.54 -11.09 -3.00
CA HIS A 91 -5.60 -10.10 -2.87
C HIS A 91 -5.01 -8.71 -2.88
N GLY A 92 -5.62 -7.79 -3.64
CA GLY A 92 -5.28 -6.39 -3.70
C GLY A 92 -6.45 -5.51 -3.28
N LEU A 93 -6.15 -4.38 -2.67
CA LEU A 93 -7.11 -3.32 -2.37
C LEU A 93 -6.53 -1.99 -2.84
N ALA A 94 -7.29 -1.29 -3.67
CA ALA A 94 -7.04 0.11 -4.00
C ALA A 94 -8.01 0.97 -3.20
N LEU A 95 -7.52 2.02 -2.55
CA LEU A 95 -8.31 2.98 -1.79
C LEU A 95 -8.08 4.35 -2.38
N ARG A 96 -9.15 5.02 -2.80
CA ARG A 96 -9.11 6.39 -3.30
C ARG A 96 -9.70 7.35 -2.30
N VAL A 97 -8.87 8.28 -1.84
CA VAL A 97 -9.29 9.42 -1.03
C VAL A 97 -9.66 10.55 -1.99
N PRO A 98 -10.87 11.12 -1.89
CA PRO A 98 -11.29 12.20 -2.80
C PRO A 98 -10.49 13.49 -2.55
N ALA A 99 -10.31 14.27 -3.60
CA ALA A 99 -9.59 15.54 -3.57
C ALA A 99 -10.16 16.51 -2.53
N SER A 100 -11.49 16.54 -2.39
CA SER A 100 -12.19 17.38 -1.41
C SER A 100 -11.79 17.10 0.04
N ALA A 101 -11.53 15.82 0.38
CA ALA A 101 -11.09 15.45 1.73
C ALA A 101 -9.61 15.75 2.00
N LEU A 102 -8.85 16.03 0.95
CA LEU A 102 -7.42 16.35 1.03
C LEU A 102 -7.12 17.84 0.89
N GLY A 103 -8.12 18.64 0.51
CA GLY A 103 -7.92 20.04 0.15
C GLY A 103 -7.02 20.23 -1.08
N THR A 104 -7.07 19.29 -2.03
CA THR A 104 -6.23 19.25 -3.23
C THR A 104 -7.08 19.19 -4.51
N GLU A 105 -6.45 19.41 -5.68
CA GLU A 105 -7.14 19.30 -6.97
C GLU A 105 -7.30 17.84 -7.43
N ALA A 106 -6.41 16.95 -6.99
CA ALA A 106 -6.40 15.55 -7.39
C ALA A 106 -6.65 14.61 -6.19
N PRO A 107 -7.30 13.46 -6.41
CA PRO A 107 -7.47 12.44 -5.38
C PRO A 107 -6.13 11.79 -5.02
N ALA A 108 -6.10 11.00 -3.92
CA ALA A 108 -4.96 10.15 -3.62
C ALA A 108 -5.34 8.67 -3.75
N ASP A 109 -4.43 7.89 -4.34
CA ASP A 109 -4.60 6.45 -4.54
C ASP A 109 -3.60 5.65 -3.69
N LEU A 110 -4.10 4.91 -2.73
CA LEU A 110 -3.34 3.99 -1.89
C LEU A 110 -3.57 2.56 -2.35
N LEU A 111 -2.48 1.85 -2.67
CA LEU A 111 -2.55 0.45 -3.09
C LEU A 111 -2.00 -0.46 -2.02
N PHE A 112 -2.80 -1.46 -1.67
CA PHE A 112 -2.46 -2.51 -0.72
C PHE A 112 -2.44 -3.86 -1.43
N ALA A 113 -1.53 -4.73 -1.02
CA ALA A 113 -1.45 -6.12 -1.47
C ALA A 113 -1.36 -7.06 -0.27
N GLY A 114 -1.88 -8.27 -0.40
CA GLY A 114 -1.73 -9.31 0.61
C GLY A 114 -0.26 -9.65 0.84
N THR A 115 0.20 -9.48 2.08
CA THR A 115 1.60 -9.67 2.49
C THR A 115 1.69 -10.44 3.80
N GLY A 116 2.89 -10.78 4.23
CA GLY A 116 3.14 -11.15 5.62
C GLY A 116 3.02 -9.95 6.56
N ASP A 117 3.07 -10.18 7.88
CA ASP A 117 2.89 -9.17 8.93
C ASP A 117 4.18 -8.81 9.68
N SER A 118 5.20 -9.68 9.63
CA SER A 118 6.49 -9.45 10.30
C SER A 118 7.25 -8.25 9.71
N ALA A 119 8.32 -7.84 10.39
CA ALA A 119 9.16 -6.71 9.96
C ALA A 119 9.68 -6.83 8.51
N LEU A 120 9.97 -8.05 8.04
CA LEU A 120 10.38 -8.34 6.66
C LEU A 120 9.21 -8.84 5.81
N GLY A 121 8.31 -9.64 6.39
CA GLY A 121 7.17 -10.22 5.70
C GLY A 121 6.23 -9.17 5.08
N ARG A 122 6.18 -7.96 5.65
CA ARG A 122 5.39 -6.82 5.11
C ARG A 122 5.79 -6.39 3.69
N PHE A 123 6.96 -6.80 3.22
CA PHE A 123 7.48 -6.55 1.87
C PHE A 123 7.35 -7.76 0.94
N ILE A 124 6.77 -8.88 1.43
CA ILE A 124 6.68 -10.13 0.70
C ILE A 124 5.21 -10.43 0.41
N LEU A 125 4.88 -10.63 -0.86
CA LEU A 125 3.53 -11.00 -1.28
C LEU A 125 3.16 -12.38 -0.73
N ALA A 126 1.94 -12.51 -0.22
CA ALA A 126 1.42 -13.73 0.38
C ALA A 126 0.10 -14.13 -0.29
N PRO A 127 0.11 -15.15 -1.17
CA PRO A 127 -1.11 -15.70 -1.75
C PRO A 127 -2.02 -16.30 -0.68
N ARG A 128 -3.34 -16.06 -0.78
CA ARG A 128 -4.34 -16.56 0.16
C ARG A 128 -5.60 -17.02 -0.55
N LEU A 129 -6.30 -17.97 0.06
CA LEU A 129 -7.57 -18.50 -0.45
C LEU A 129 -8.71 -17.48 -0.32
N ARG A 130 -8.68 -16.66 0.75
CA ARG A 130 -9.76 -15.74 1.11
C ARG A 130 -9.21 -14.32 1.33
N PRO A 131 -10.00 -13.28 1.02
CA PRO A 131 -9.57 -11.88 1.17
C PRO A 131 -9.40 -11.45 2.64
N ASP A 132 -10.01 -12.16 3.58
CA ASP A 132 -9.92 -11.91 5.02
C ASP A 132 -8.84 -12.74 5.74
N ALA A 133 -8.07 -13.55 5.02
CA ALA A 133 -7.14 -14.49 5.61
C ALA A 133 -5.82 -13.86 6.12
N GLY A 134 -5.69 -12.55 6.11
CA GLY A 134 -4.53 -11.87 6.70
C GLY A 134 -4.31 -10.44 6.19
N PRO A 135 -3.21 -9.81 6.65
CA PRO A 135 -2.95 -8.41 6.40
C PRO A 135 -2.65 -8.10 4.93
N MET A 136 -2.90 -6.86 4.59
CA MET A 136 -2.50 -6.23 3.33
C MET A 136 -1.66 -5.00 3.66
N THR A 137 -0.55 -4.80 2.97
CA THR A 137 0.30 -3.61 3.17
C THR A 137 0.48 -2.85 1.87
N THR A 138 0.98 -1.62 1.97
CA THR A 138 1.36 -0.84 0.78
C THR A 138 2.55 -1.42 0.04
N LEU A 139 3.18 -2.49 0.56
CA LEU A 139 4.34 -3.21 0.03
C LEU A 139 5.57 -2.31 -0.18
N LEU A 140 5.36 -1.13 -0.73
CA LEU A 140 6.37 -0.12 -1.00
C LEU A 140 6.15 1.09 -0.10
N PRO A 141 7.19 1.59 0.58
CA PRO A 141 7.06 2.72 1.48
C PRO A 141 6.86 4.03 0.72
N TYR A 142 6.09 4.93 1.32
CA TYR A 142 6.07 6.34 0.97
C TYR A 142 7.17 7.08 1.73
N ARG A 143 7.81 8.04 1.09
CA ARG A 143 8.74 8.95 1.77
C ARG A 143 7.95 10.07 2.43
N THR A 144 8.12 10.24 3.73
CA THR A 144 7.56 11.35 4.52
C THR A 144 8.69 12.09 5.26
N ALA A 145 8.36 13.19 5.92
CA ALA A 145 9.28 13.90 6.80
C ALA A 145 9.74 13.04 8.00
N ARG A 146 8.96 12.04 8.39
CA ARG A 146 9.24 11.11 9.49
C ARG A 146 9.95 9.82 9.05
N GLY A 147 10.22 9.66 7.74
CA GLY A 147 10.91 8.50 7.19
C GLY A 147 10.03 7.63 6.27
N PRO A 148 10.43 6.36 6.04
CA PRO A 148 9.71 5.45 5.15
C PRO A 148 8.41 4.96 5.79
N LEU A 149 7.29 5.51 5.37
CA LEU A 149 5.95 5.18 5.84
C LEU A 149 5.37 3.97 5.08
N LEU A 150 4.92 2.97 5.82
CA LEU A 150 4.10 1.86 5.34
C LEU A 150 2.74 1.91 6.00
N LEU A 151 1.70 1.57 5.25
CA LEU A 151 0.34 1.39 5.77
C LEU A 151 -0.04 -0.08 5.71
N ARG A 152 -0.87 -0.51 6.65
CA ARG A 152 -1.39 -1.87 6.76
C ARG A 152 -2.89 -1.84 7.00
N LEU A 153 -3.59 -2.73 6.31
CA LEU A 153 -5.00 -3.06 6.55
C LEU A 153 -5.09 -4.49 7.07
N VAL A 154 -5.71 -4.69 8.21
CA VAL A 154 -6.00 -6.01 8.79
C VAL A 154 -7.49 -6.24 8.74
N PRO A 155 -7.97 -7.24 7.95
CA PRO A 155 -9.40 -7.53 7.83
C PRO A 155 -10.04 -7.92 9.16
N SER A 156 -11.27 -7.48 9.38
CA SER A 156 -12.08 -7.81 10.55
C SER A 156 -13.58 -7.77 10.22
N GLY A 157 -14.42 -8.29 11.12
CA GLY A 157 -15.87 -8.19 10.99
C GLY A 157 -16.51 -9.12 9.94
N GLY A 158 -15.82 -10.17 9.52
CA GLY A 158 -16.33 -11.14 8.55
C GLY A 158 -16.35 -10.62 7.10
N LEU A 159 -16.94 -11.42 6.20
CA LEU A 159 -17.05 -11.11 4.78
C LEU A 159 -18.45 -10.60 4.42
N ARG A 160 -18.51 -9.65 3.52
CA ARG A 160 -19.72 -9.08 2.88
C ARG A 160 -19.68 -9.31 1.37
N HIS A 161 -20.78 -8.95 0.71
CA HIS A 161 -20.88 -8.97 -0.75
C HIS A 161 -20.50 -10.33 -1.37
N ASP A 162 -21.23 -11.38 -0.96
CA ASP A 162 -21.03 -12.78 -1.40
C ASP A 162 -19.61 -13.30 -1.09
N GLY A 163 -19.07 -12.93 0.06
CA GLY A 163 -17.75 -13.39 0.50
C GLY A 163 -16.58 -12.75 -0.25
N ARG A 164 -16.79 -11.59 -0.88
CA ARG A 164 -15.78 -10.95 -1.71
C ARG A 164 -14.95 -9.90 -0.97
N VAL A 165 -15.56 -9.23 0.04
CA VAL A 165 -14.94 -8.08 0.71
C VAL A 165 -15.11 -8.21 2.22
N PRO A 166 -14.04 -8.06 3.02
CA PRO A 166 -14.15 -7.86 4.47
C PRO A 166 -15.02 -6.67 4.83
N ALA A 167 -15.83 -6.81 5.88
CA ALA A 167 -16.73 -5.75 6.33
C ALA A 167 -15.98 -4.54 6.92
N ARG A 168 -14.80 -4.79 7.50
CA ARG A 168 -13.96 -3.77 8.13
C ARG A 168 -12.50 -4.13 8.01
N TYR A 169 -11.64 -3.11 8.10
CA TYR A 169 -10.20 -3.26 8.24
C TYR A 169 -9.70 -2.35 9.37
N ALA A 170 -8.86 -2.87 10.25
CA ALA A 170 -8.04 -2.03 11.11
C ALA A 170 -6.92 -1.39 10.28
N LEU A 171 -6.78 -0.07 10.36
CA LEU A 171 -5.74 0.69 9.66
C LEU A 171 -4.59 0.98 10.62
N SER A 172 -3.38 0.64 10.19
CA SER A 172 -2.15 0.86 10.97
C SER A 172 -1.06 1.43 10.08
N TYR A 173 -0.07 2.06 10.71
CA TYR A 173 1.16 2.51 10.04
C TYR A 173 2.41 1.97 10.73
N ALA A 174 3.51 1.94 10.00
CA ALA A 174 4.85 1.71 10.53
C ALA A 174 5.87 2.59 9.79
N VAL A 175 6.93 2.99 10.51
CA VAL A 175 8.08 3.65 9.90
C VAL A 175 9.16 2.59 9.66
N GLY A 176 9.48 2.34 8.39
CA GLY A 176 10.41 1.29 7.97
C GLY A 176 10.00 -0.10 8.46
N THR A 177 10.89 -0.76 9.19
CA THR A 177 10.66 -2.07 9.81
C THR A 177 10.19 -1.98 11.26
N GLY A 178 9.86 -0.78 11.75
CA GLY A 178 9.37 -0.53 13.10
C GLY A 178 8.02 -1.21 13.39
N PRO A 179 7.53 -1.11 14.63
CA PRO A 179 6.26 -1.71 15.03
C PRO A 179 5.08 -1.04 14.31
N TRP A 180 4.03 -1.84 14.10
CA TRP A 180 2.76 -1.32 13.63
C TRP A 180 2.06 -0.53 14.74
N ARG A 181 1.55 0.63 14.40
CA ARG A 181 0.77 1.51 15.28
C ARG A 181 -0.59 1.76 14.62
N GLU A 182 -1.64 1.71 15.41
CA GLU A 182 -2.99 1.94 14.94
C GLU A 182 -3.19 3.40 14.55
N VAL A 183 -3.95 3.62 13.46
CA VAL A 183 -4.37 4.94 12.97
C VAL A 183 -5.88 5.08 13.07
N GLY A 184 -6.59 3.97 12.87
CA GLY A 184 -8.04 3.97 12.79
C GLY A 184 -8.59 2.73 12.09
N ASP A 185 -9.72 2.88 11.43
CA ASP A 185 -10.39 1.79 10.73
C ASP A 185 -10.98 2.20 9.37
N VAL A 186 -11.25 1.20 8.54
CA VAL A 186 -11.97 1.33 7.28
C VAL A 186 -13.23 0.48 7.36
N ARG A 187 -14.40 1.09 7.28
CA ARG A 187 -15.71 0.41 7.23
C ARG A 187 -16.22 0.35 5.80
N VAL A 188 -16.49 -0.85 5.32
CA VAL A 188 -16.96 -1.08 3.96
C VAL A 188 -18.48 -0.93 3.87
N GLY A 189 -18.93 -0.09 2.96
CA GLY A 189 -20.32 0.20 2.67
C GLY A 189 -20.92 -0.64 1.55
N ALA A 190 -21.80 -0.04 0.77
CA ALA A 190 -22.46 -0.66 -0.37
C ALA A 190 -21.50 -0.82 -1.58
N LEU A 191 -21.78 -1.83 -2.42
CA LEU A 191 -21.15 -1.92 -3.73
C LEU A 191 -21.56 -0.73 -4.59
N LEU A 192 -20.62 -0.23 -5.36
CA LEU A 192 -20.87 0.81 -6.34
C LEU A 192 -21.12 0.16 -7.72
N PRO A 193 -22.11 0.67 -8.47
CA PRO A 193 -22.40 0.16 -9.80
C PRO A 193 -21.27 0.52 -10.79
N GLU A 194 -21.16 -0.26 -11.89
CA GLU A 194 -20.39 0.19 -13.04
C GLU A 194 -21.00 1.50 -13.61
N PRO A 195 -20.19 2.47 -14.04
CA PRO A 195 -18.79 2.39 -14.47
C PRO A 195 -17.76 2.74 -13.42
N VAL A 196 -18.13 2.98 -12.16
CA VAL A 196 -17.19 3.35 -11.08
C VAL A 196 -16.12 2.27 -10.88
N ASP A 197 -16.46 1.00 -11.17
CA ASP A 197 -15.49 -0.11 -11.15
C ASP A 197 -14.36 0.06 -12.19
N ARG A 198 -14.51 0.93 -13.18
CA ARG A 198 -13.48 1.21 -14.21
C ARG A 198 -12.54 2.35 -13.84
N VAL A 199 -12.69 2.96 -12.68
CA VAL A 199 -11.78 4.01 -12.21
C VAL A 199 -10.37 3.45 -12.09
N ARG A 200 -9.47 4.04 -12.88
CA ARG A 200 -8.04 3.67 -12.83
C ARG A 200 -7.39 4.33 -11.63
N HIS A 201 -6.82 3.52 -10.76
CA HIS A 201 -5.99 3.99 -9.66
C HIS A 201 -4.55 4.18 -10.13
N ASP A 202 -4.00 5.36 -9.92
CA ASP A 202 -2.62 5.69 -10.28
C ASP A 202 -1.85 6.22 -9.06
N PRO A 203 -1.20 5.33 -8.29
CA PRO A 203 -0.43 5.73 -7.11
C PRO A 203 0.89 6.42 -7.45
N VAL A 204 1.20 6.61 -8.74
CA VAL A 204 2.37 7.38 -9.19
C VAL A 204 2.02 8.86 -9.26
N LEU A 205 0.86 9.18 -9.82
CA LEU A 205 0.37 10.55 -9.98
C LEU A 205 -0.42 11.03 -8.76
N ASN A 206 -1.21 10.14 -8.15
CA ASN A 206 -2.15 10.45 -7.10
C ASN A 206 -1.57 10.07 -5.72
N LEU A 207 -0.70 10.90 -5.19
CA LEU A 207 -0.07 10.70 -3.89
C LEU A 207 -0.84 11.44 -2.79
N LEU A 208 -0.81 10.90 -1.56
CA LEU A 208 -1.25 11.67 -0.39
C LEU A 208 -0.39 12.91 -0.23
N PRO A 209 -0.98 14.07 0.15
CA PRO A 209 -0.22 15.26 0.53
C PRO A 209 0.85 14.92 1.57
N ALA A 210 1.97 15.65 1.54
CA ALA A 210 3.15 15.42 2.37
C ALA A 210 3.86 14.07 2.16
N THR A 211 3.46 13.26 1.16
CA THR A 211 4.18 12.05 0.77
C THR A 211 4.87 12.20 -0.58
N ARG A 212 5.92 11.41 -0.78
CA ARG A 212 6.62 11.27 -2.07
C ARG A 212 6.96 9.80 -2.32
N GLN A 213 7.16 9.43 -3.56
CA GLN A 213 7.76 8.14 -3.87
C GLN A 213 9.28 8.19 -3.76
N TYR A 214 9.88 7.07 -3.31
CA TYR A 214 11.32 6.89 -3.48
C TYR A 214 11.65 6.73 -4.97
N GLY A 215 12.77 7.25 -5.44
CA GLY A 215 13.12 7.21 -6.86
C GLY A 215 13.16 5.80 -7.45
N PHE A 216 13.54 4.78 -6.68
CA PHE A 216 13.48 3.38 -7.12
C PHE A 216 12.04 2.87 -7.25
N VAL A 217 11.12 3.29 -6.36
CA VAL A 217 9.69 2.94 -6.42
C VAL A 217 9.05 3.56 -7.65
N ALA A 218 9.34 4.84 -7.93
CA ALA A 218 8.85 5.52 -9.12
C ALA A 218 9.33 4.79 -10.40
N ARG A 219 10.62 4.48 -10.49
CA ARG A 219 11.18 3.73 -11.63
C ARG A 219 10.58 2.34 -11.82
N LEU A 220 10.24 1.67 -10.72
CA LEU A 220 9.61 0.34 -10.77
C LEU A 220 8.14 0.39 -11.22
N ARG A 221 7.40 1.41 -10.79
CA ARG A 221 5.97 1.56 -11.07
C ARG A 221 5.70 2.20 -12.43
N GLU A 222 6.46 3.23 -12.79
CA GLU A 222 6.21 4.09 -13.95
C GLU A 222 5.97 3.35 -15.27
N PRO A 223 6.76 2.31 -15.67
CA PRO A 223 6.52 1.63 -16.94
C PRO A 223 5.13 1.00 -17.04
N SER A 224 4.68 0.34 -15.96
CA SER A 224 3.37 -0.33 -15.93
C SER A 224 2.21 0.67 -15.92
N TYR A 225 2.35 1.78 -15.19
CA TYR A 225 1.29 2.81 -15.12
C TYR A 225 1.27 3.68 -16.38
N ARG A 226 2.41 3.95 -17.01
CA ARG A 226 2.46 4.62 -18.31
C ARG A 226 1.76 3.79 -19.39
N ALA A 227 2.02 2.49 -19.45
CA ALA A 227 1.33 1.58 -20.36
C ALA A 227 -0.18 1.52 -20.07
N ALA A 228 -0.60 1.53 -18.80
CA ALA A 228 -2.01 1.57 -18.44
C ALA A 228 -2.67 2.90 -18.84
N ARG A 229 -1.99 4.04 -18.75
CA ARG A 229 -2.49 5.36 -19.17
C ARG A 229 -2.66 5.47 -20.69
N SER A 230 -1.83 4.78 -21.49
CA SER A 230 -1.90 4.83 -22.95
C SER A 230 -3.05 4.02 -23.57
N VAL A 231 -3.73 3.16 -22.78
CA VAL A 231 -4.90 2.40 -23.24
C VAL A 231 -6.17 3.23 -22.96
N PRO A 232 -7.00 3.59 -23.97
CA PRO A 232 -8.24 4.31 -23.72
C PRO A 232 -9.19 3.52 -22.80
N PRO A 233 -10.04 4.18 -22.01
CA PRO A 233 -11.08 3.51 -21.24
C PRO A 233 -12.07 2.85 -22.22
N ARG A 234 -12.31 1.55 -22.04
CA ARG A 234 -13.31 0.79 -22.81
C ARG A 234 -14.70 1.02 -22.26
#